data_27dbfa7198798acfbff22ea23aef4b1e
#
_entry.id   27dbfa7198798acfbff22ea23aef4b1e
#
_cell.length_a   1.000
_cell.length_b   1.000
_cell.length_c   1.000
_cell.angle_alpha   90.00
_cell.angle_beta   90.00
_cell.angle_gamma   90.00
#
_symmetry.space_group_name_H-M   'P 1'
#
loop_
_entity.id
_entity.type
_entity.pdbx_description
1 polymer ?
#
loop_
_entity_poly.entity_id
_entity_poly.type
_entity_poly.pdbx_seq_one_letter_code
_entity_poly.pdbx_strand_id
1 'polypeptide(L)'
;MRTWQSFMDSFLQDRDQAILWRGPKKTAAIRQFLSDVAWGPLDFLLIDSPPGTGDEHMTILKTITDAQSVTVTTPQEISLADVRKAVNFLQVAEGKVLGVVENMSGLVCPHCHQEIDLFKKGGGEELAKHYGIPFLGAIPLDPATVVAADRGVPVVYLEQDCPAKQAFLHLADAIAQAADSGAAKLVSKS
;
A
#
# COMPACT_ATOMS: atom_id res chain seq x y z
N MET A 1 -6.70 15.31 15.88
CA MET A 1 -5.98 14.04 16.04
C MET A 1 -6.92 12.98 15.48
N ARG A 2 -6.75 12.53 14.23
CA ARG A 2 -7.63 11.55 13.60
C ARG A 2 -7.14 10.17 14.01
N THR A 3 -8.00 9.39 14.64
CA THR A 3 -7.71 8.02 15.08
C THR A 3 -7.68 7.10 13.86
N TRP A 4 -6.54 6.47 13.59
CA TRP A 4 -6.45 5.37 12.65
C TRP A 4 -7.15 4.17 13.27
N GLN A 5 -8.26 3.74 12.69
CA GLN A 5 -8.89 2.46 13.03
C GLN A 5 -8.39 1.40 12.05
N SER A 6 -7.50 0.53 12.53
CA SER A 6 -7.15 -0.69 11.82
C SER A 6 -8.24 -1.73 12.09
N PHE A 7 -9.08 -1.97 11.11
CA PHE A 7 -10.01 -3.10 11.12
C PHE A 7 -9.27 -4.34 10.62
N MET A 8 -8.52 -4.94 11.50
CA MET A 8 -7.82 -6.20 11.24
C MET A 8 -8.49 -7.33 12.00
N ASP A 9 -8.17 -8.55 11.61
CA ASP A 9 -8.63 -9.80 12.23
C ASP A 9 -8.50 -9.85 13.77
N SER A 10 -7.63 -9.01 14.33
CA SER A 10 -7.42 -8.86 15.78
C SER A 10 -8.65 -8.39 16.57
N PHE A 11 -9.67 -7.83 15.92
CA PHE A 11 -10.93 -7.46 16.58
C PHE A 11 -11.93 -8.62 16.65
N LEU A 12 -11.72 -9.68 15.89
CA LEU A 12 -12.67 -10.78 15.75
C LEU A 12 -12.28 -12.02 16.53
N GLN A 13 -11.02 -12.16 16.94
CA GLN A 13 -10.52 -13.34 17.67
C GLN A 13 -9.30 -13.03 18.55
N ASP A 14 -8.99 -13.95 19.49
CA ASP A 14 -7.74 -13.93 20.24
C ASP A 14 -6.51 -13.95 19.33
N ARG A 15 -5.45 -13.25 19.74
CA ARG A 15 -4.22 -13.04 18.95
C ARG A 15 -3.56 -14.33 18.41
N ASP A 16 -3.80 -15.46 19.08
CA ASP A 16 -3.20 -16.73 18.75
C ASP A 16 -4.11 -17.67 17.93
N GLN A 17 -5.32 -17.22 17.57
CA GLN A 17 -6.25 -18.03 16.79
C GLN A 17 -6.17 -17.71 15.30
N ALA A 18 -5.94 -18.75 14.48
CA ALA A 18 -5.96 -18.63 13.04
C ALA A 18 -7.41 -18.53 12.50
N ILE A 19 -7.66 -17.56 11.63
CA ILE A 19 -8.95 -17.43 10.94
C ILE A 19 -8.95 -18.28 9.68
N LEU A 20 -9.71 -19.36 9.69
CA LEU A 20 -9.84 -20.29 8.55
C LEU A 20 -11.04 -19.93 7.67
N TRP A 21 -11.05 -18.74 7.10
CA TRP A 21 -12.14 -18.34 6.20
C TRP A 21 -11.81 -18.69 4.75
N ARG A 22 -12.79 -19.30 4.09
CA ARG A 22 -12.76 -19.51 2.64
C ARG A 22 -13.26 -18.26 1.89
N GLY A 23 -12.96 -18.16 0.60
CA GLY A 23 -13.29 -17.02 -0.26
C GLY A 23 -14.67 -16.38 -0.04
N PRO A 24 -15.79 -17.14 -0.04
CA PRO A 24 -17.12 -16.57 0.17
C PRO A 24 -17.30 -15.85 1.52
N LYS A 25 -16.69 -16.37 2.60
CA LYS A 25 -16.74 -15.72 3.92
C LYS A 25 -15.93 -14.42 3.94
N LYS A 26 -14.73 -14.43 3.32
CA LYS A 26 -13.90 -13.23 3.19
C LYS A 26 -14.60 -12.14 2.40
N THR A 27 -15.18 -12.49 1.25
CA THR A 27 -15.99 -11.59 0.43
C THR A 27 -17.17 -10.98 1.20
N ALA A 28 -17.90 -11.80 1.97
CA ALA A 28 -19.00 -11.32 2.79
C ALA A 28 -18.54 -10.37 3.89
N ALA A 29 -17.43 -10.68 4.58
CA ALA A 29 -16.85 -9.82 5.61
C ALA A 29 -16.39 -8.47 5.05
N ILE A 30 -15.71 -8.46 3.89
CA ILE A 30 -15.29 -7.20 3.23
C ILE A 30 -16.51 -6.33 2.92
N ARG A 31 -17.56 -6.90 2.34
CA ARG A 31 -18.80 -6.15 2.06
C ARG A 31 -19.44 -5.62 3.33
N GLN A 32 -19.50 -6.43 4.38
CA GLN A 32 -20.05 -6.03 5.67
C GLN A 32 -19.24 -4.89 6.31
N PHE A 33 -17.92 -4.93 6.26
CA PHE A 33 -17.07 -3.83 6.75
C PHE A 33 -17.31 -2.54 5.98
N LEU A 34 -17.52 -2.62 4.68
CA LEU A 34 -17.78 -1.43 3.87
C LEU A 34 -19.18 -0.85 4.08
N SER A 35 -20.21 -1.71 4.34
CA SER A 35 -21.61 -1.28 4.46
C SER A 35 -22.04 -0.95 5.88
N ASP A 36 -21.59 -1.72 6.88
CA ASP A 36 -22.15 -1.70 8.23
C ASP A 36 -21.37 -0.84 9.22
N VAL A 37 -20.12 -0.49 8.86
CA VAL A 37 -19.29 0.38 9.70
C VAL A 37 -19.68 1.84 9.48
N ALA A 38 -19.96 2.54 10.57
CA ALA A 38 -20.22 3.98 10.55
C ALA A 38 -18.91 4.77 10.40
N TRP A 39 -18.37 4.82 9.18
CA TRP A 39 -17.08 5.48 8.88
C TRP A 39 -17.05 6.98 9.19
N GLY A 40 -18.21 7.64 9.16
CA GLY A 40 -18.29 9.10 9.25
C GLY A 40 -17.66 9.80 8.02
N PRO A 41 -17.41 11.10 8.08
CA PRO A 41 -16.73 11.82 7.01
C PRO A 41 -15.24 11.45 6.98
N LEU A 42 -14.79 10.94 5.83
CA LEU A 42 -13.40 10.54 5.57
C LEU A 42 -12.86 11.28 4.36
N ASP A 43 -11.61 11.72 4.42
CA ASP A 43 -10.88 12.19 3.23
C ASP A 43 -10.31 11.00 2.46
N PHE A 44 -9.85 9.96 3.18
CA PHE A 44 -9.27 8.73 2.62
C PHE A 44 -9.72 7.50 3.42
N LEU A 45 -10.01 6.43 2.71
CA LEU A 45 -10.16 5.08 3.25
C LEU A 45 -9.02 4.22 2.67
N LEU A 46 -8.09 3.78 3.53
CA LEU A 46 -7.00 2.91 3.14
C LEU A 46 -7.39 1.45 3.40
N ILE A 47 -7.27 0.63 2.37
CA ILE A 47 -7.58 -0.79 2.43
C ILE A 47 -6.27 -1.56 2.17
N ASP A 48 -5.75 -2.21 3.21
CA ASP A 48 -4.60 -3.09 3.10
C ASP A 48 -5.07 -4.46 2.61
N SER A 49 -4.63 -4.82 1.41
CA SER A 49 -5.06 -6.04 0.73
C SER A 49 -4.00 -7.15 0.87
N PRO A 50 -4.42 -8.43 0.99
CA PRO A 50 -3.46 -9.52 0.99
C PRO A 50 -2.67 -9.58 -0.31
N PRO A 51 -1.50 -10.26 -0.35
CA PRO A 51 -0.74 -10.40 -1.57
C PRO A 51 -1.48 -11.26 -2.62
N GLY A 52 -1.23 -10.98 -3.89
CA GLY A 52 -1.76 -11.76 -5.00
C GLY A 52 -2.94 -11.10 -5.72
N THR A 53 -3.79 -11.93 -6.35
CA THR A 53 -4.90 -11.52 -7.23
C THR A 53 -6.19 -12.23 -6.85
N GLY A 54 -6.45 -12.35 -5.56
CA GLY A 54 -7.58 -13.11 -5.01
C GLY A 54 -8.94 -12.43 -5.11
N ASP A 55 -9.96 -13.12 -4.61
CA ASP A 55 -11.35 -12.66 -4.57
C ASP A 55 -11.54 -11.37 -3.76
N GLU A 56 -10.64 -11.13 -2.81
CA GLU A 56 -10.62 -9.94 -1.97
C GLU A 56 -10.48 -8.67 -2.81
N HIS A 57 -9.48 -8.63 -3.69
CA HIS A 57 -9.23 -7.50 -4.60
C HIS A 57 -10.41 -7.26 -5.54
N MET A 58 -10.92 -8.34 -6.14
CA MET A 58 -12.08 -8.25 -7.03
C MET A 58 -13.33 -7.74 -6.29
N THR A 59 -13.50 -8.13 -5.02
CA THR A 59 -14.61 -7.68 -4.20
C THR A 59 -14.52 -6.18 -3.92
N ILE A 60 -13.34 -5.68 -3.57
CA ILE A 60 -13.09 -4.26 -3.32
C ILE A 60 -13.37 -3.46 -4.59
N LEU A 61 -12.77 -3.84 -5.73
CA LEU A 61 -12.96 -3.13 -7.01
C LEU A 61 -14.42 -3.11 -7.49
N LYS A 62 -15.17 -4.18 -7.25
CA LYS A 62 -16.60 -4.23 -7.59
C LYS A 62 -17.51 -3.48 -6.63
N THR A 63 -17.09 -3.32 -5.38
CA THR A 63 -17.91 -2.66 -4.35
C THR A 63 -17.64 -1.15 -4.32
N ILE A 64 -16.38 -0.74 -4.56
CA ILE A 64 -15.97 0.66 -4.59
C ILE A 64 -15.52 0.97 -6.03
N THR A 65 -16.42 1.54 -6.82
CA THR A 65 -16.21 1.74 -8.27
C THR A 65 -15.12 2.75 -8.62
N ASP A 66 -14.79 3.65 -7.70
CA ASP A 66 -13.73 4.66 -7.83
C ASP A 66 -12.49 4.33 -6.99
N ALA A 67 -12.39 3.10 -6.48
CA ALA A 67 -11.21 2.63 -5.78
C ALA A 67 -9.94 2.81 -6.63
N GLN A 68 -8.89 3.30 -6.00
CA GLN A 68 -7.60 3.54 -6.63
C GLN A 68 -6.55 2.67 -5.94
N SER A 69 -5.67 2.06 -6.72
CA SER A 69 -4.72 1.08 -6.22
C SER A 69 -3.29 1.63 -6.24
N VAL A 70 -2.59 1.45 -5.14
CA VAL A 70 -1.14 1.62 -5.06
C VAL A 70 -0.51 0.25 -4.98
N THR A 71 0.42 -0.04 -5.90
CA THR A 71 1.11 -1.33 -5.94
C THR A 71 2.46 -1.21 -5.25
N VAL A 72 2.70 -2.04 -4.24
CA VAL A 72 3.96 -2.05 -3.49
C VAL A 72 4.79 -3.26 -3.88
N THR A 73 6.06 -3.05 -4.18
CA THR A 73 7.04 -4.10 -4.52
C THR A 73 8.34 -3.92 -3.74
N THR A 74 9.19 -4.93 -3.77
CA THR A 74 10.61 -4.79 -3.44
C THR A 74 11.44 -4.90 -4.74
N PRO A 75 12.71 -4.45 -4.77
CA PRO A 75 13.49 -4.45 -6.01
C PRO A 75 13.93 -5.84 -6.50
N GLN A 76 13.63 -6.89 -5.74
CA GLN A 76 13.99 -8.27 -6.07
C GLN A 76 13.10 -8.83 -7.19
N GLU A 77 13.68 -9.58 -8.13
CA GLU A 77 12.98 -10.14 -9.28
C GLU A 77 11.80 -11.05 -8.89
N ILE A 78 11.90 -11.78 -7.77
CA ILE A 78 10.83 -12.63 -7.29
C ILE A 78 9.58 -11.82 -6.92
N SER A 79 9.76 -10.69 -6.24
CA SER A 79 8.67 -9.76 -5.89
C SER A 79 8.11 -9.08 -7.13
N LEU A 80 8.97 -8.64 -8.04
CA LEU A 80 8.56 -8.02 -9.29
C LEU A 80 7.73 -8.97 -10.16
N ALA A 81 8.04 -10.27 -10.14
CA ALA A 81 7.27 -11.28 -10.88
C ALA A 81 5.83 -11.38 -10.40
N ASP A 82 5.59 -11.31 -9.09
CA ASP A 82 4.23 -11.36 -8.53
C ASP A 82 3.51 -10.02 -8.72
N VAL A 83 4.22 -8.92 -8.57
CA VAL A 83 3.64 -7.58 -8.78
C VAL A 83 3.25 -7.36 -10.24
N ARG A 84 4.00 -7.90 -11.22
CA ARG A 84 3.58 -7.90 -12.64
C ARG A 84 2.20 -8.54 -12.83
N LYS A 85 1.92 -9.65 -12.14
CA LYS A 85 0.59 -10.30 -12.17
C LYS A 85 -0.49 -9.41 -11.54
N ALA A 86 -0.18 -8.74 -10.42
CA ALA A 86 -1.11 -7.84 -9.75
C ALA A 86 -1.45 -6.62 -10.62
N VAL A 87 -0.45 -5.99 -11.25
CA VAL A 87 -0.67 -4.87 -12.19
C VAL A 87 -1.51 -5.30 -13.39
N ASN A 88 -1.20 -6.46 -13.99
CA ASN A 88 -2.00 -7.00 -15.09
C ASN A 88 -3.45 -7.28 -14.64
N PHE A 89 -3.64 -7.88 -13.48
CA PHE A 89 -4.97 -8.10 -12.91
C PHE A 89 -5.74 -6.79 -12.77
N LEU A 90 -5.13 -5.72 -12.25
CA LEU A 90 -5.77 -4.41 -12.12
C LEU A 90 -6.15 -3.83 -13.49
N GLN A 91 -5.30 -3.98 -14.51
CA GLN A 91 -5.59 -3.53 -15.87
C GLN A 91 -6.76 -4.30 -16.48
N VAL A 92 -6.79 -5.64 -16.34
CA VAL A 92 -7.89 -6.50 -16.84
C VAL A 92 -9.20 -6.24 -16.09
N ALA A 93 -9.13 -5.92 -14.80
CA ALA A 93 -10.29 -5.56 -13.98
C ALA A 93 -10.74 -4.10 -14.16
N GLU A 94 -10.11 -3.35 -15.08
CA GLU A 94 -10.36 -1.91 -15.31
C GLU A 94 -10.18 -1.06 -14.04
N GLY A 95 -9.35 -1.55 -13.09
CA GLY A 95 -9.02 -0.84 -11.86
C GLY A 95 -8.08 0.34 -12.12
N LYS A 96 -8.25 1.40 -11.36
CA LYS A 96 -7.38 2.59 -11.44
C LYS A 96 -6.09 2.33 -10.66
N VAL A 97 -4.94 2.40 -11.34
CA VAL A 97 -3.63 2.28 -10.71
C VAL A 97 -3.03 3.68 -10.54
N LEU A 98 -2.85 4.12 -9.29
CA LEU A 98 -2.18 5.39 -8.97
C LEU A 98 -0.70 5.32 -9.27
N GLY A 99 -0.07 4.20 -8.95
CA GLY A 99 1.34 3.97 -9.25
C GLY A 99 1.97 2.85 -8.44
N VAL A 100 3.30 2.77 -8.57
CA VAL A 100 4.16 1.78 -7.91
C VAL A 100 4.99 2.43 -6.84
N VAL A 101 5.15 1.75 -5.71
CA VAL A 101 6.08 2.07 -4.62
C VAL A 101 7.11 0.96 -4.52
N GLU A 102 8.39 1.31 -4.45
CA GLU A 102 9.45 0.35 -4.16
C GLU A 102 9.81 0.41 -2.67
N ASN A 103 9.52 -0.65 -1.94
CA ASN A 103 9.93 -0.81 -0.55
C ASN A 103 11.26 -1.56 -0.45
N MET A 104 11.99 -1.38 0.64
CA MET A 104 13.32 -1.97 0.88
C MET A 104 14.36 -1.59 -0.22
N SER A 105 14.26 -0.37 -0.72
CA SER A 105 15.09 0.17 -1.78
C SER A 105 16.42 0.70 -1.25
N GLY A 106 17.38 -0.20 -1.09
CA GLY A 106 18.70 0.11 -0.51
C GLY A 106 18.66 0.36 0.99
N LEU A 107 19.84 0.48 1.58
CA LEU A 107 20.09 0.78 2.98
C LEU A 107 21.12 1.89 3.09
N VAL A 108 20.85 2.90 3.88
CA VAL A 108 21.87 3.88 4.28
C VAL A 108 22.50 3.42 5.57
N CYS A 109 23.81 3.19 5.59
CA CYS A 109 24.53 2.76 6.78
C CYS A 109 24.41 3.84 7.89
N PRO A 110 23.91 3.51 9.08
CA PRO A 110 23.74 4.49 10.15
C PRO A 110 25.06 5.02 10.72
N HIS A 111 26.19 4.37 10.43
CA HIS A 111 27.51 4.73 10.95
C HIS A 111 28.33 5.57 9.97
N CYS A 112 28.38 5.18 8.69
CA CYS A 112 29.22 5.85 7.70
C CYS A 112 28.43 6.55 6.60
N HIS A 113 27.09 6.48 6.61
CA HIS A 113 26.17 7.06 5.63
C HIS A 113 26.38 6.61 4.18
N GLN A 114 27.16 5.53 3.96
CA GLN A 114 27.28 4.93 2.64
C GLN A 114 26.01 4.14 2.29
N GLU A 115 25.60 4.25 1.04
CA GLU A 115 24.50 3.45 0.52
C GLU A 115 24.95 2.01 0.26
N ILE A 116 24.11 1.06 0.63
CA ILE A 116 24.32 -0.38 0.47
C ILE A 116 23.10 -0.91 -0.30
N ASP A 117 23.34 -1.44 -1.50
CA ASP A 117 22.29 -2.04 -2.33
C ASP A 117 22.03 -3.49 -1.92
N LEU A 118 21.49 -3.65 -0.70
CA LEU A 118 21.29 -4.98 -0.10
C LEU A 118 20.37 -5.87 -0.95
N PHE A 119 19.32 -5.31 -1.53
CA PHE A 119 18.33 -6.01 -2.35
C PHE A 119 18.23 -5.42 -3.77
N LYS A 120 19.25 -4.73 -4.27
CA LYS A 120 19.20 -3.90 -5.48
C LYS A 120 18.37 -2.63 -5.27
N LYS A 121 18.20 -1.86 -6.34
CA LYS A 121 17.38 -0.65 -6.43
C LYS A 121 16.78 -0.53 -7.83
N GLY A 122 15.65 0.16 -7.95
CA GLY A 122 15.08 0.61 -9.22
C GLY A 122 14.22 -0.41 -9.94
N GLY A 123 14.05 -1.64 -9.43
CA GLY A 123 13.20 -2.64 -10.08
C GLY A 123 11.73 -2.19 -10.14
N GLY A 124 11.25 -1.50 -9.11
CA GLY A 124 9.89 -0.94 -9.09
C GLY A 124 9.73 0.21 -10.08
N GLU A 125 10.74 1.04 -10.25
CA GLU A 125 10.73 2.13 -11.25
C GLU A 125 10.73 1.59 -12.69
N GLU A 126 11.56 0.57 -12.96
CA GLU A 126 11.57 -0.12 -14.26
C GLU A 126 10.23 -0.77 -14.56
N LEU A 127 9.61 -1.41 -13.57
CA LEU A 127 8.27 -1.99 -13.68
C LEU A 127 7.24 -0.91 -13.99
N ALA A 128 7.24 0.20 -13.28
CA ALA A 128 6.34 1.33 -13.50
C ALA A 128 6.45 1.84 -14.94
N LYS A 129 7.68 2.04 -15.41
CA LYS A 129 7.99 2.46 -16.79
C LYS A 129 7.49 1.45 -17.81
N HIS A 130 7.68 0.15 -17.57
CA HIS A 130 7.24 -0.93 -18.48
C HIS A 130 5.73 -0.93 -18.69
N TYR A 131 4.96 -0.70 -17.62
CA TYR A 131 3.49 -0.67 -17.68
C TYR A 131 2.89 0.72 -17.96
N GLY A 132 3.71 1.75 -18.10
CA GLY A 132 3.24 3.13 -18.33
C GLY A 132 2.45 3.70 -17.15
N ILE A 133 2.75 3.29 -15.92
CA ILE A 133 2.12 3.77 -14.69
C ILE A 133 3.10 4.61 -13.88
N PRO A 134 2.64 5.55 -13.03
CA PRO A 134 3.52 6.40 -12.25
C PRO A 134 4.40 5.59 -11.27
N PHE A 135 5.65 6.02 -11.08
CA PHE A 135 6.46 5.62 -9.94
C PHE A 135 6.28 6.66 -8.84
N LEU A 136 5.74 6.25 -7.68
CA LEU A 136 5.38 7.17 -6.59
C LEU A 136 6.53 7.43 -5.63
N GLY A 137 7.49 6.51 -5.56
CA GLY A 137 8.68 6.68 -4.72
C GLY A 137 9.25 5.37 -4.21
N ALA A 138 10.41 5.50 -3.56
CA ALA A 138 11.15 4.40 -2.94
C ALA A 138 11.30 4.65 -1.43
N ILE A 139 11.13 3.58 -0.66
CA ILE A 139 11.31 3.58 0.79
C ILE A 139 12.58 2.75 1.10
N PRO A 140 13.61 3.36 1.68
CA PRO A 140 14.82 2.64 2.04
C PRO A 140 14.59 1.70 3.22
N LEU A 141 15.43 0.68 3.34
CA LEU A 141 15.56 -0.06 4.58
C LEU A 141 16.10 0.87 5.67
N ASP A 142 15.43 0.83 6.83
CA ASP A 142 15.82 1.64 7.98
C ASP A 142 15.54 0.87 9.27
N PRO A 143 16.56 0.58 10.10
CA PRO A 143 16.36 -0.10 11.37
C PRO A 143 15.38 0.60 12.31
N ALA A 144 15.27 1.94 12.23
CA ALA A 144 14.33 2.71 13.03
C ALA A 144 12.88 2.33 12.73
N THR A 145 12.57 1.95 11.49
CA THR A 145 11.23 1.50 11.09
C THR A 145 10.82 0.22 11.82
N VAL A 146 11.74 -0.74 11.94
CA VAL A 146 11.47 -2.02 12.63
C VAL A 146 11.21 -1.78 14.11
N VAL A 147 12.10 -1.00 14.77
CA VAL A 147 11.95 -0.68 16.19
C VAL A 147 10.67 0.09 16.49
N ALA A 148 10.28 1.00 15.61
CA ALA A 148 9.03 1.74 15.74
C ALA A 148 7.80 0.83 15.56
N ALA A 149 7.81 -0.04 14.54
CA ALA A 149 6.73 -0.97 14.26
C ALA A 149 6.50 -1.96 15.42
N ASP A 150 7.56 -2.52 16.00
CA ASP A 150 7.48 -3.43 17.16
C ASP A 150 6.85 -2.74 18.40
N ARG A 151 6.98 -1.43 18.49
CA ARG A 151 6.34 -0.62 19.54
C ARG A 151 4.92 -0.16 19.17
N GLY A 152 4.42 -0.49 17.99
CA GLY A 152 3.14 -0.01 17.48
C GLY A 152 3.14 1.49 17.16
N VAL A 153 4.30 2.09 16.93
CA VAL A 153 4.44 3.51 16.60
C VAL A 153 4.81 3.65 15.13
N PRO A 154 4.00 4.34 14.31
CA PRO A 154 4.39 4.61 12.93
C PRO A 154 5.69 5.44 12.88
N VAL A 155 6.60 5.08 11.97
CA VAL A 155 7.91 5.74 11.84
C VAL A 155 7.82 7.26 11.64
N VAL A 156 6.75 7.74 11.03
CA VAL A 156 6.51 9.17 10.80
C VAL A 156 6.29 9.98 12.08
N TYR A 157 5.96 9.33 13.19
CA TYR A 157 5.79 9.97 14.51
C TYR A 157 7.04 9.91 15.38
N LEU A 158 8.12 9.31 14.91
CA LEU A 158 9.39 9.37 15.66
C LEU A 158 9.87 10.83 15.74
N GLU A 159 10.39 11.22 16.91
CA GLU A 159 11.00 12.55 17.09
C GLU A 159 12.25 12.70 16.22
N GLN A 160 13.06 11.65 16.18
CA GLN A 160 14.26 11.61 15.36
C GLN A 160 13.92 11.49 13.88
N ASP A 161 14.58 12.30 13.07
CA ASP A 161 14.51 12.19 11.63
C ASP A 161 15.32 11.01 11.12
N CYS A 162 14.78 10.31 10.11
CA CYS A 162 15.45 9.18 9.47
C CYS A 162 15.03 9.04 8.00
N PRO A 163 15.85 8.37 7.17
CA PRO A 163 15.56 8.25 5.74
C PRO A 163 14.18 7.66 5.43
N ALA A 164 13.75 6.64 6.16
CA ALA A 164 12.43 6.05 5.96
C ALA A 164 11.30 7.01 6.30
N LYS A 165 11.42 7.80 7.40
CA LYS A 165 10.41 8.80 7.77
C LYS A 165 10.20 9.81 6.64
N GLN A 166 11.28 10.34 6.07
CA GLN A 166 11.21 11.30 4.96
C GLN A 166 10.59 10.67 3.72
N ALA A 167 10.96 9.42 3.39
CA ALA A 167 10.40 8.70 2.26
C ALA A 167 8.89 8.48 2.42
N PHE A 168 8.41 8.10 3.61
CA PHE A 168 6.97 7.93 3.87
C PHE A 168 6.20 9.25 3.78
N LEU A 169 6.75 10.37 4.25
CA LEU A 169 6.11 11.68 4.13
C LEU A 169 5.99 12.11 2.66
N HIS A 170 7.07 12.00 1.89
CA HIS A 170 7.04 12.30 0.46
C HIS A 170 6.07 11.38 -0.30
N LEU A 171 6.02 10.11 0.07
CA LEU A 171 5.07 9.15 -0.54
C LEU A 171 3.62 9.52 -0.23
N ALA A 172 3.31 9.94 0.99
CA ALA A 172 1.97 10.38 1.36
C ALA A 172 1.51 11.58 0.52
N ASP A 173 2.39 12.55 0.32
CA ASP A 173 2.12 13.72 -0.54
C ASP A 173 1.92 13.31 -2.01
N ALA A 174 2.76 12.42 -2.53
CA ALA A 174 2.65 11.92 -3.90
C ALA A 174 1.34 11.16 -4.14
N ILE A 175 0.92 10.32 -3.19
CA ILE A 175 -0.35 9.58 -3.26
C ILE A 175 -1.53 10.56 -3.21
N ALA A 176 -1.53 11.52 -2.30
CA ALA A 176 -2.59 12.52 -2.19
C ALA A 176 -2.75 13.32 -3.49
N GLN A 177 -1.66 13.82 -4.06
CA GLN A 177 -1.66 14.54 -5.33
C GLN A 177 -2.14 13.66 -6.51
N ALA A 178 -1.72 12.41 -6.57
CA ALA A 178 -2.14 11.47 -7.61
C ALA A 178 -3.65 11.16 -7.50
N ALA A 179 -4.17 10.99 -6.29
CA ALA A 179 -5.59 10.75 -6.02
C ALA A 179 -6.45 11.95 -6.46
N ASP A 180 -6.06 13.17 -6.10
CA ASP A 180 -6.77 14.40 -6.46
C ASP A 180 -6.79 14.61 -7.99
N SER A 181 -5.68 14.37 -8.68
CA SER A 181 -5.60 14.49 -10.12
C SER A 181 -6.48 13.46 -10.85
N GLY A 182 -6.68 12.29 -10.27
CA GLY A 182 -7.62 11.27 -10.74
C GLY A 182 -9.09 11.69 -10.60
N ALA A 183 -9.44 12.33 -9.50
CA ALA A 183 -10.78 12.83 -9.22
C ALA A 183 -11.17 14.00 -10.17
N ALA A 184 -10.24 14.91 -10.43
CA ALA A 184 -10.47 16.06 -11.33
C ALA A 184 -10.81 15.63 -12.78
N LYS A 185 -10.29 14.51 -13.26
CA LYS A 185 -10.62 13.95 -14.58
C LYS A 185 -12.02 13.37 -14.68
N LEU A 186 -12.64 12.97 -13.58
CA LEU A 186 -14.00 12.44 -13.54
C LEU A 186 -15.06 13.54 -13.60
N VAL A 187 -14.80 14.70 -13.03
CA VAL A 187 -15.72 15.86 -13.05
C VAL A 187 -15.79 16.52 -14.44
N SER A 188 -14.75 16.39 -15.27
CA SER A 188 -14.70 16.99 -16.61
C SER A 188 -15.39 16.19 -17.71
N LYS A 189 -15.99 15.02 -17.41
CA LYS A 189 -16.70 14.13 -18.35
C LYS A 189 -18.20 14.01 -18.11
N SER A 190 -18.77 14.83 -17.24
CA SER A 190 -20.23 14.90 -17.04
C SER A 190 -20.88 16.03 -17.81
#